data_4d37a3d8c9a79f05ef169bd659712e00
#
_entry.id   4d37a3d8c9a79f05ef169bd659712e00
#
_cell.length_a   1.000
_cell.length_b   1.000
_cell.length_c   1.000
_cell.angle_alpha   90.00
_cell.angle_beta   90.00
_cell.angle_gamma   90.00
#
_symmetry.space_group_name_H-M   'P 1'
#
loop_
_entity.id
_entity.type
_entity.pdbx_description
1 polymer ?
#
loop_
_entity_poly.entity_id
_entity_poly.type
_entity_poly.pdbx_seq_one_letter_code
_entity_poly.pdbx_strand_id
1 'polypeptide(L)'
;MLGEQADVDRVIELPLDMLGDGMVLARAIHTQHGLLFAPAGYQVRQGFKRRLLDACPHLRRERIAVIIPPEAGGHIHHQLLTEG
;
A
#
# COMPACT_ATOMS: atom_id res chain seq x y z
N MET A 1 17.50 1.24 18.16
CA MET A 1 16.75 0.52 18.58
C MET A 1 15.31 0.58 18.33
N LEU A 2 14.58 0.73 19.30
CA LEU A 2 13.18 0.73 19.11
C LEU A 2 12.68 1.86 18.31
N GLY A 3 13.23 3.00 18.49
CA GLY A 3 12.78 4.13 17.76
C GLY A 3 12.95 3.98 16.30
N GLU A 4 13.92 3.25 15.90
CA GLU A 4 14.15 3.06 14.51
C GLU A 4 13.08 2.29 13.85
N GLN A 5 12.56 1.31 14.52
CA GLN A 5 11.51 0.54 13.94
C GLN A 5 10.29 1.36 13.74
N ALA A 6 10.03 2.21 14.67
CA ALA A 6 8.85 3.03 14.56
C ALA A 6 8.95 3.96 13.38
N ASP A 7 10.15 4.30 13.00
CA ASP A 7 10.32 5.23 11.91
C ASP A 7 10.30 4.61 10.56
N VAL A 8 10.41 3.31 10.52
CA VAL A 8 10.57 2.67 9.24
C VAL A 8 9.31 2.64 8.44
N ASP A 9 8.33 1.94 8.89
CA ASP A 9 7.13 1.77 8.11
C ASP A 9 5.95 1.68 9.00
N ARG A 10 4.82 2.08 8.49
CA ARG A 10 3.56 1.89 9.16
C ARG A 10 2.69 1.03 8.29
N VAL A 11 2.06 0.05 8.91
CA VAL A 11 1.12 -0.79 8.20
C VAL A 11 -0.26 -0.33 8.58
N ILE A 12 -1.06 0.03 7.59
CA ILE A 12 -2.44 0.40 7.85
C ILE A 12 -3.33 -0.45 6.97
N GLU A 13 -4.56 -0.60 7.38
CA GLU A 13 -5.54 -1.33 6.60
C GLU A 13 -6.56 -0.35 6.11
N LEU A 14 -6.85 -0.38 4.83
CA LEU A 14 -7.81 0.54 4.28
C LEU A 14 -8.69 -0.18 3.29
N PRO A 15 -9.87 0.39 3.01
CA PRO A 15 -10.76 -0.22 2.03
C PRO A 15 -10.12 -0.19 0.67
N LEU A 16 -10.49 -1.14 -0.15
CA LEU A 16 -9.93 -1.22 -1.49
C LEU A 16 -10.09 0.06 -2.27
N ASP A 17 -11.18 0.77 -2.05
CA ASP A 17 -11.42 2.04 -2.74
C ASP A 17 -10.35 3.08 -2.47
N MET A 18 -9.73 3.00 -1.32
CA MET A 18 -8.74 3.99 -0.93
C MET A 18 -7.35 3.64 -1.40
N LEU A 19 -7.20 2.52 -2.07
CA LEU A 19 -5.91 2.10 -2.56
C LEU A 19 -5.47 3.06 -3.66
N GLY A 20 -4.29 3.61 -3.53
CA GLY A 20 -3.81 4.59 -4.48
C GLY A 20 -2.44 4.25 -5.03
N ASP A 21 -2.09 4.91 -6.12
CA ASP A 21 -0.80 4.66 -6.75
C ASP A 21 0.33 5.00 -5.80
N GLY A 22 1.35 4.18 -5.84
CA GLY A 22 2.52 4.41 -5.00
C GLY A 22 2.48 3.70 -3.68
N MET A 23 1.32 3.24 -3.26
CA MET A 23 1.24 2.50 -2.02
C MET A 23 1.90 1.14 -2.20
N VAL A 24 2.42 0.60 -1.11
CA VAL A 24 3.11 -0.68 -1.15
C VAL A 24 2.32 -1.68 -0.32
N LEU A 25 2.08 -2.84 -0.88
CA LEU A 25 1.32 -3.86 -0.18
C LEU A 25 2.13 -4.41 0.98
N ALA A 26 1.50 -4.49 2.15
CA ALA A 26 2.16 -5.05 3.32
C ALA A 26 2.03 -6.56 3.35
N ARG A 27 1.04 -7.10 2.65
CA ARG A 27 0.81 -8.52 2.63
C ARG A 27 0.47 -8.96 1.23
N ALA A 28 0.77 -10.20 0.94
CA ALA A 28 0.45 -10.76 -0.37
C ALA A 28 -1.07 -10.83 -0.54
N ILE A 29 -1.51 -10.69 -1.77
CA ILE A 29 -2.93 -10.79 -2.10
C ILE A 29 -3.12 -12.04 -2.94
N HIS A 30 -4.11 -12.84 -2.57
CA HIS A 30 -4.42 -14.06 -3.30
C HIS A 30 -5.82 -14.00 -3.87
N THR A 31 -6.02 -14.69 -4.97
CA THR A 31 -7.35 -14.82 -5.55
C THR A 31 -8.17 -15.72 -4.66
N GLN A 32 -9.46 -15.79 -4.93
CA GLN A 32 -10.32 -16.64 -4.12
C GLN A 32 -9.99 -18.11 -4.30
N HIS A 33 -9.19 -18.45 -5.31
CA HIS A 33 -8.75 -19.82 -5.51
C HIS A 33 -7.37 -20.07 -4.89
N GLY A 34 -6.84 -19.09 -4.19
CA GLY A 34 -5.57 -19.27 -3.51
C GLY A 34 -4.36 -18.98 -4.33
N LEU A 35 -4.53 -18.46 -5.55
CA LEU A 35 -3.40 -18.13 -6.39
C LEU A 35 -2.88 -16.75 -6.05
N LEU A 36 -1.58 -16.60 -6.10
CA LEU A 36 -0.97 -15.31 -5.78
C LEU A 36 -1.32 -14.30 -6.86
N PHE A 37 -1.91 -13.18 -6.43
CA PHE A 37 -2.21 -12.08 -7.34
C PHE A 37 -1.11 -11.04 -7.29
N ALA A 38 -0.68 -10.68 -6.10
CA ALA A 38 0.39 -9.71 -5.92
C ALA A 38 1.13 -10.02 -4.63
N PRO A 39 2.45 -9.95 -4.63
CA PRO A 39 3.22 -10.29 -3.43
C PRO A 39 3.29 -9.12 -2.47
N ALA A 40 3.67 -9.41 -1.24
CA ALA A 40 3.97 -8.35 -0.29
C ALA A 40 5.13 -7.55 -0.87
N GLY A 41 5.09 -6.23 -0.67
CA GLY A 41 6.11 -5.37 -1.22
C GLY A 41 5.82 -4.85 -2.61
N TYR A 42 4.75 -5.32 -3.21
CA TYR A 42 4.38 -4.85 -4.54
C TYR A 42 3.89 -3.40 -4.46
N GLN A 43 4.38 -2.55 -5.34
CA GLN A 43 3.97 -1.17 -5.37
C GLN A 43 2.77 -1.01 -6.29
N VAL A 44 1.72 -0.40 -5.78
CA VAL A 44 0.49 -0.21 -6.53
C VAL A 44 0.72 0.80 -7.64
N ARG A 45 0.31 0.45 -8.83
CA ARG A 45 0.45 1.30 -9.99
C ARG A 45 -0.88 1.48 -10.66
N GLN A 46 -0.91 2.38 -11.61
CA GLN A 46 -2.10 2.69 -12.35
C GLN A 46 -2.72 1.40 -12.91
N GLY A 47 -3.99 1.24 -12.73
CA GLY A 47 -4.69 0.08 -13.23
C GLY A 47 -4.70 -1.12 -12.30
N PHE A 48 -3.90 -1.08 -11.24
CA PHE A 48 -3.83 -2.20 -10.33
C PHE A 48 -5.17 -2.44 -9.63
N LYS A 49 -5.78 -1.38 -9.14
CA LYS A 49 -7.04 -1.53 -8.40
C LYS A 49 -8.11 -2.19 -9.25
N ARG A 50 -8.16 -1.81 -10.51
CA ARG A 50 -9.13 -2.37 -11.41
C ARG A 50 -8.89 -3.86 -11.64
N ARG A 51 -7.62 -4.21 -11.88
CA ARG A 51 -7.29 -5.61 -12.07
C ARG A 51 -7.55 -6.41 -10.81
N LEU A 52 -7.30 -5.80 -9.67
CA LEU A 52 -7.54 -6.45 -8.40
C LEU A 52 -9.02 -6.75 -8.23
N LEU A 53 -9.88 -5.80 -8.57
CA LEU A 53 -11.30 -6.03 -8.46
C LEU A 53 -11.77 -7.12 -9.39
N ASP A 54 -11.18 -7.21 -10.56
CA ASP A 54 -11.56 -8.24 -11.50
C ASP A 54 -11.10 -9.63 -11.06
N ALA A 55 -9.90 -9.71 -10.52
CA ALA A 55 -9.35 -10.99 -10.14
C ALA A 55 -9.79 -11.43 -8.75
N CYS A 56 -10.03 -10.47 -7.88
CA CYS A 56 -10.35 -10.77 -6.50
C CYS A 56 -11.59 -10.01 -6.05
N PRO A 57 -12.73 -10.28 -6.65
CA PRO A 57 -13.94 -9.55 -6.30
C PRO A 57 -14.35 -9.71 -4.84
N HIS A 58 -13.90 -10.80 -4.20
CA HIS A 58 -14.22 -11.01 -2.81
C HIS A 58 -13.56 -9.98 -1.91
N LEU A 59 -12.53 -9.28 -2.41
CA LEU A 59 -11.83 -8.29 -1.60
C LEU A 59 -12.52 -6.94 -1.60
N ARG A 60 -13.59 -6.80 -2.36
CA ARG A 60 -14.29 -5.53 -2.43
C ARG A 60 -14.69 -5.02 -1.06
N ARG A 61 -15.03 -5.92 -0.16
CA ARG A 61 -15.45 -5.54 1.18
C ARG A 61 -14.38 -5.76 2.22
N GLU A 62 -13.20 -6.13 1.78
CA GLU A 62 -12.11 -6.40 2.70
C GLU A 62 -11.21 -5.19 2.79
N ARG A 63 -10.36 -5.23 3.79
CA ARG A 63 -9.39 -4.18 3.94
C ARG A 63 -8.06 -4.68 3.43
N ILE A 64 -7.32 -3.79 2.83
CA ILE A 64 -6.02 -4.11 2.26
C ILE A 64 -4.94 -3.51 3.14
N ALA A 65 -3.97 -4.31 3.51
CA ALA A 65 -2.87 -3.85 4.35
C ALA A 65 -1.79 -3.24 3.45
N VAL A 66 -1.44 -2.00 3.72
CA VAL A 66 -0.42 -1.32 2.95
C VAL A 66 0.60 -0.69 3.88
N ILE A 67 1.76 -0.43 3.34
CA ILE A 67 2.85 0.18 4.06
C ILE A 67 2.93 1.63 3.65
N ILE A 68 3.00 2.51 4.62
CA ILE A 68 3.17 3.92 4.36
C ILE A 68 4.59 4.27 4.76
N PRO A 69 5.49 4.46 3.82
CA PRO A 69 6.87 4.77 4.17
C PRO A 69 6.97 6.14 4.81
N PRO A 70 7.80 6.29 5.80
CA PRO A 70 7.96 7.57 6.45
C PRO A 70 8.52 8.63 5.51
N GLU A 71 9.27 8.19 4.54
CA GLU A 71 9.88 9.15 3.66
C GLU A 71 8.88 9.84 2.77
N ALA A 72 7.70 9.28 2.60
CA ALA A 72 6.69 9.94 1.80
C ALA A 72 6.31 11.27 2.42
N GLY A 73 6.05 11.28 3.70
CA GLY A 73 5.70 12.50 4.38
C GLY A 73 6.90 13.40 4.52
N GLY A 74 8.04 12.82 4.80
CA GLY A 74 9.23 13.59 4.95
C GLY A 74 9.64 14.28 3.67
N HIS A 75 9.42 13.59 2.58
CA HIS A 75 9.77 14.14 1.29
C HIS A 75 8.96 15.38 0.96
N ILE A 76 7.68 15.33 1.21
CA ILE A 76 6.82 16.46 0.96
C ILE A 76 7.22 17.65 1.81
N HIS A 77 7.50 17.36 3.05
CA HIS A 77 7.89 18.42 3.96
C HIS A 77 9.20 19.05 3.51
N HIS A 78 10.09 18.22 3.05
CA HIS A 78 11.38 18.69 2.59
C HIS A 78 11.22 19.60 1.39
N GLN A 79 10.34 19.29 0.51
CA GLN A 79 10.13 20.11 -0.64
C GLN A 79 9.64 21.48 -0.27
N LEU A 80 8.74 21.54 0.67
CA LEU A 80 8.24 22.81 1.09
C LEU A 80 9.34 23.68 1.65
N LEU A 81 10.20 23.06 2.42
CA LEU A 81 11.30 23.80 2.98
C LEU A 81 12.26 24.28 1.92
N THR A 82 12.47 23.45 0.94
CA THR A 82 13.40 23.78 -0.10
C THR A 82 12.96 25.01 -0.84
N GLU A 83 11.70 25.09 -1.09
CA GLU A 83 11.20 26.21 -1.80
C GLU A 83 11.13 27.44 -0.98
N GLY A 84 10.86 27.26 0.28
CA GLY A 84 10.80 28.36 1.17
C GLY A 84 12.18 28.89 1.44
#